data_26c9791b9097bb2fb03014161014f186
#
_entry.id   26c9791b9097bb2fb03014161014f186
#
_cell.length_a   1.000
_cell.length_b   1.000
_cell.length_c   1.000
_cell.angle_alpha   90.00
_cell.angle_beta   90.00
_cell.angle_gamma   90.00
#
_symmetry.space_group_name_H-M   'P 1'
#
loop_
_entity.id
_entity.type
_entity.pdbx_description
1 polymer ?
#
loop_
_entity_poly.entity_id
_entity_poly.type
_entity_poly.pdbx_seq_one_letter_code
_entity_poly.pdbx_strand_id
1 'polypeptide(L)'
;MIVRYYKYIIITLLVFCFSFTEKEKPSFTFVQLCDTQLGMGGYGHDIESFKKAVIQINELHPDFVVICGDLVHNPTDSSYADFKKIKAGFKMPCYCVPGNHDVGNIPNGATLKYYRKTIGKDYYKFQKKGFTFIVTNSQLWKVSVENESEKHDVWFKKSLKKQKAKSHPIFVMGHYPLYGVTIDEEEGYFNLPIQKRQQLLQLFQENNVKAYLSGHTHKTVINNYDGIQLVSGETTSKNFDGNPLGFRVWYVSSYTTQQRFVALKP
;
A
#
# COMPACT_ATOMS: atom_id res chain seq x y z
N MET A 1 80.95 -34.54 17.53
CA MET A 1 80.26 -33.76 16.48
C MET A 1 78.81 -34.23 16.46
N ILE A 2 77.89 -33.47 17.12
CA ILE A 2 76.50 -33.84 17.34
C ILE A 2 75.67 -33.00 16.41
N VAL A 3 75.03 -33.61 15.41
CA VAL A 3 74.13 -32.94 14.48
C VAL A 3 72.73 -32.94 15.10
N ARG A 4 72.20 -31.74 15.42
CA ARG A 4 70.82 -31.53 15.92
C ARG A 4 69.90 -31.36 14.73
N TYR A 5 68.93 -32.28 14.53
CA TYR A 5 67.83 -32.15 13.58
C TYR A 5 66.71 -31.31 14.22
N TYR A 6 66.43 -30.15 13.66
CA TYR A 6 65.18 -29.38 13.98
C TYR A 6 64.05 -29.89 13.09
N LYS A 7 63.03 -30.51 13.70
CA LYS A 7 61.80 -30.84 13.02
C LYS A 7 60.90 -29.60 12.99
N TYR A 8 60.65 -29.03 11.82
CA TYR A 8 59.64 -28.00 11.65
C TYR A 8 58.28 -28.65 11.59
N ILE A 9 57.39 -28.36 12.59
CA ILE A 9 55.99 -28.73 12.59
C ILE A 9 55.26 -27.59 11.88
N ILE A 10 54.79 -27.82 10.66
CA ILE A 10 53.88 -26.90 9.93
C ILE A 10 52.48 -27.21 10.44
N ILE A 11 51.93 -26.30 11.26
CA ILE A 11 50.52 -26.34 11.66
C ILE A 11 49.74 -25.62 10.55
N THR A 12 49.06 -26.42 9.69
CA THR A 12 48.13 -25.90 8.69
C THR A 12 46.80 -25.57 9.38
N LEU A 13 46.55 -24.28 9.61
CA LEU A 13 45.27 -23.78 10.15
C LEU A 13 44.21 -23.85 9.03
N LEU A 14 43.36 -24.88 9.06
CA LEU A 14 42.16 -24.94 8.22
C LEU A 14 41.13 -23.95 8.75
N VAL A 15 41.06 -22.76 8.14
CA VAL A 15 40.00 -21.78 8.38
C VAL A 15 38.74 -22.29 7.67
N PHE A 16 37.84 -22.91 8.41
CA PHE A 16 36.50 -23.19 7.91
C PHE A 16 35.70 -21.88 7.85
N CYS A 17 35.68 -21.27 6.67
CA CYS A 17 34.71 -20.19 6.39
C CYS A 17 33.32 -20.79 6.33
N PHE A 18 32.57 -20.76 7.43
CA PHE A 18 31.12 -20.96 7.38
C PHE A 18 30.50 -19.77 6.67
N SER A 19 30.31 -19.85 5.38
CA SER A 19 29.40 -18.98 4.66
C SER A 19 27.98 -19.26 5.16
N PHE A 20 27.50 -18.46 6.10
CA PHE A 20 26.07 -18.39 6.37
C PHE A 20 25.42 -17.82 5.11
N THR A 21 24.94 -18.68 4.23
CA THR A 21 24.01 -18.25 3.18
C THR A 21 22.71 -17.86 3.88
N GLU A 22 22.56 -16.56 4.14
CA GLU A 22 21.28 -16.03 4.57
C GLU A 22 20.25 -16.42 3.51
N LYS A 23 19.27 -17.24 3.92
CA LYS A 23 18.25 -17.75 3.01
C LYS A 23 17.45 -16.56 2.51
N GLU A 24 17.64 -16.17 1.26
CA GLU A 24 16.90 -15.05 0.66
C GLU A 24 15.41 -15.22 0.92
N LYS A 25 14.79 -14.19 1.55
CA LYS A 25 13.34 -14.16 1.66
C LYS A 25 12.78 -14.09 0.25
N PRO A 26 11.76 -14.90 -0.08
CA PRO A 26 11.23 -14.95 -1.44
C PRO A 26 10.77 -13.56 -1.88
N SER A 27 11.27 -13.10 -3.00
CA SER A 27 10.80 -11.87 -3.65
C SER A 27 9.36 -12.04 -4.13
N PHE A 28 8.62 -10.97 -4.18
CA PHE A 28 7.27 -10.92 -4.74
C PHE A 28 6.99 -9.57 -5.37
N THR A 29 5.96 -9.52 -6.19
CA THR A 29 5.47 -8.30 -6.79
C THR A 29 4.02 -8.06 -6.43
N PHE A 30 3.63 -6.79 -6.30
CA PHE A 30 2.22 -6.44 -6.20
C PHE A 30 1.94 -5.13 -6.94
N VAL A 31 0.67 -4.88 -7.22
CA VAL A 31 0.24 -3.66 -7.91
C VAL A 31 -0.52 -2.76 -6.94
N GLN A 32 -0.13 -1.49 -6.93
CA GLN A 32 -0.90 -0.37 -6.37
C GLN A 32 -1.68 0.24 -7.52
N LEU A 33 -2.99 0.11 -7.48
CA LEU A 33 -3.96 0.75 -8.34
C LEU A 33 -4.70 1.78 -7.50
N CYS A 34 -5.02 2.95 -8.05
CA CYS A 34 -5.69 4.00 -7.29
C CYS A 34 -6.85 4.56 -8.10
N ASP A 35 -7.87 5.04 -7.39
CA ASP A 35 -8.90 5.90 -7.94
C ASP A 35 -9.47 5.34 -9.27
N THR A 36 -9.99 4.10 -9.23
CA THR A 36 -10.73 3.52 -10.37
C THR A 36 -12.01 4.30 -10.65
N GLN A 37 -12.57 4.88 -9.65
CA GLN A 37 -13.54 5.96 -9.50
C GLN A 37 -14.56 6.05 -10.64
N LEU A 38 -15.26 4.92 -10.92
CA LEU A 38 -16.23 4.83 -12.01
C LEU A 38 -17.22 5.99 -11.99
N GLY A 39 -17.10 6.88 -12.97
CA GLY A 39 -17.94 8.07 -13.15
C GLY A 39 -17.23 9.42 -12.96
N MET A 40 -15.94 9.45 -12.57
CA MET A 40 -15.18 10.71 -12.41
C MET A 40 -14.67 11.26 -13.75
N GLY A 41 -14.07 10.42 -14.57
CA GLY A 41 -13.59 10.78 -15.91
C GLY A 41 -14.61 10.58 -17.03
N GLY A 42 -15.80 10.09 -16.65
CA GLY A 42 -16.87 9.65 -17.55
C GLY A 42 -17.10 8.15 -17.40
N TYR A 43 -18.35 7.75 -17.14
CA TYR A 43 -18.67 6.38 -16.69
C TYR A 43 -18.18 5.28 -17.66
N GLY A 44 -18.44 5.46 -18.96
CA GLY A 44 -17.98 4.51 -19.99
C GLY A 44 -16.46 4.50 -20.14
N HIS A 45 -15.81 5.67 -20.08
CA HIS A 45 -14.36 5.81 -20.12
C HIS A 45 -13.72 5.06 -18.94
N ASP A 46 -14.22 5.27 -17.73
CA ASP A 46 -13.62 4.68 -16.53
C ASP A 46 -13.80 3.16 -16.47
N ILE A 47 -14.96 2.64 -16.95
CA ILE A 47 -15.18 1.22 -17.17
C ILE A 47 -14.13 0.62 -18.10
N GLU A 48 -13.89 1.23 -19.25
CA GLU A 48 -12.91 0.72 -20.23
C GLU A 48 -11.48 0.86 -19.72
N SER A 49 -11.13 1.95 -19.07
CA SER A 49 -9.81 2.16 -18.48
C SER A 49 -9.53 1.13 -17.37
N PHE A 50 -10.51 0.85 -16.50
CA PHE A 50 -10.34 -0.14 -15.45
C PHE A 50 -10.25 -1.56 -16.03
N LYS A 51 -11.04 -1.92 -17.06
CA LYS A 51 -10.88 -3.19 -17.78
C LYS A 51 -9.50 -3.35 -18.41
N LYS A 52 -8.99 -2.30 -19.08
CA LYS A 52 -7.62 -2.28 -19.63
C LYS A 52 -6.58 -2.51 -18.53
N ALA A 53 -6.72 -1.83 -17.39
CA ALA A 53 -5.85 -2.06 -16.23
C ALA A 53 -5.87 -3.52 -15.76
N VAL A 54 -7.05 -4.12 -15.63
CA VAL A 54 -7.20 -5.54 -15.24
C VAL A 54 -6.48 -6.47 -16.21
N ILE A 55 -6.65 -6.28 -17.53
CA ILE A 55 -5.99 -7.09 -18.54
C ILE A 55 -4.47 -6.95 -18.44
N GLN A 56 -3.97 -5.73 -18.40
CA GLN A 56 -2.55 -5.42 -18.39
C GLN A 56 -1.88 -5.90 -17.08
N ILE A 57 -2.56 -5.78 -15.95
CA ILE A 57 -2.08 -6.30 -14.65
C ILE A 57 -2.05 -7.83 -14.66
N ASN A 58 -3.05 -8.50 -15.27
CA ASN A 58 -3.05 -9.95 -15.40
C ASN A 58 -1.86 -10.46 -16.21
N GLU A 59 -1.40 -9.72 -17.23
CA GLU A 59 -0.21 -10.05 -18.02
C GLU A 59 1.09 -9.98 -17.20
N LEU A 60 1.14 -9.12 -16.17
CA LEU A 60 2.29 -8.96 -15.28
C LEU A 60 2.40 -10.05 -14.20
N HIS A 61 1.33 -10.81 -13.97
CA HIS A 61 1.25 -11.88 -12.97
C HIS A 61 1.73 -11.48 -11.56
N PRO A 62 1.29 -10.34 -10.99
CA PRO A 62 1.68 -9.97 -9.64
C PRO A 62 1.08 -10.94 -8.60
N ASP A 63 1.67 -10.99 -7.41
CA ASP A 63 1.16 -11.82 -6.32
C ASP A 63 -0.21 -11.35 -5.79
N PHE A 64 -0.49 -10.05 -5.89
CA PHE A 64 -1.79 -9.45 -5.56
C PHE A 64 -1.90 -8.01 -6.10
N VAL A 65 -3.11 -7.46 -6.03
CA VAL A 65 -3.42 -6.07 -6.34
C VAL A 65 -4.01 -5.40 -5.09
N VAL A 66 -3.71 -4.13 -4.87
CA VAL A 66 -4.44 -3.29 -3.93
C VAL A 66 -5.00 -2.07 -4.66
N ILE A 67 -6.28 -1.77 -4.47
CA ILE A 67 -6.93 -0.55 -4.97
C ILE A 67 -7.02 0.43 -3.80
N CYS A 68 -6.27 1.54 -3.90
CA CYS A 68 -6.09 2.52 -2.83
C CYS A 68 -7.22 3.56 -2.78
N GLY A 69 -8.46 3.10 -2.74
CA GLY A 69 -9.66 3.89 -2.52
C GLY A 69 -10.27 4.50 -3.76
N ASP A 70 -11.40 5.16 -3.56
CA ASP A 70 -12.27 5.75 -4.58
C ASP A 70 -12.58 4.74 -5.70
N LEU A 71 -13.26 3.68 -5.30
CA LEU A 71 -13.62 2.57 -6.18
C LEU A 71 -14.64 3.03 -7.23
N VAL A 72 -15.56 3.90 -6.80
CA VAL A 72 -16.61 4.52 -7.63
C VAL A 72 -16.72 6.00 -7.28
N HIS A 73 -17.22 6.83 -8.21
CA HIS A 73 -17.45 8.26 -7.97
C HIS A 73 -18.69 8.49 -7.08
N ASN A 74 -19.78 7.81 -7.39
CA ASN A 74 -21.00 7.81 -6.60
C ASN A 74 -21.33 6.38 -6.12
N PRO A 75 -21.37 6.14 -4.80
CA PRO A 75 -21.52 4.81 -4.22
C PRO A 75 -22.98 4.35 -4.25
N THR A 76 -23.40 3.74 -5.37
CA THR A 76 -24.71 3.14 -5.59
C THR A 76 -24.58 1.63 -5.76
N ASP A 77 -25.71 0.89 -5.64
CA ASP A 77 -25.72 -0.54 -5.89
C ASP A 77 -25.27 -0.88 -7.32
N SER A 78 -25.68 -0.07 -8.30
CA SER A 78 -25.30 -0.24 -9.71
C SER A 78 -23.80 -0.02 -9.92
N SER A 79 -23.26 1.12 -9.46
CA SER A 79 -21.82 1.43 -9.64
C SER A 79 -20.91 0.41 -8.96
N TYR A 80 -21.28 -0.04 -7.76
CA TYR A 80 -20.56 -1.13 -7.09
C TYR A 80 -20.73 -2.50 -7.75
N ALA A 81 -21.89 -2.76 -8.40
CA ALA A 81 -22.06 -3.98 -9.18
C ALA A 81 -21.11 -4.01 -10.38
N ASP A 82 -21.01 -2.92 -11.13
CA ASP A 82 -20.08 -2.79 -12.25
C ASP A 82 -18.62 -2.86 -11.78
N PHE A 83 -18.27 -2.15 -10.72
CA PHE A 83 -16.92 -2.25 -10.11
C PHE A 83 -16.57 -3.71 -9.76
N LYS A 84 -17.45 -4.41 -9.05
CA LYS A 84 -17.24 -5.81 -8.66
C LYS A 84 -17.09 -6.73 -9.85
N LYS A 85 -17.90 -6.51 -10.91
CA LYS A 85 -17.83 -7.28 -12.14
C LYS A 85 -16.47 -7.13 -12.83
N ILE A 86 -15.94 -5.90 -12.94
CA ILE A 86 -14.63 -5.66 -13.53
C ILE A 86 -13.51 -6.22 -12.63
N LYS A 87 -13.58 -5.95 -11.32
CA LYS A 87 -12.63 -6.46 -10.32
C LYS A 87 -12.52 -7.99 -10.33
N ALA A 88 -13.62 -8.69 -10.58
CA ALA A 88 -13.62 -10.16 -10.69
C ALA A 88 -12.77 -10.69 -11.85
N GLY A 89 -12.39 -9.84 -12.80
CA GLY A 89 -11.45 -10.19 -13.89
C GLY A 89 -9.98 -10.32 -13.47
N PHE A 90 -9.59 -9.90 -12.27
CA PHE A 90 -8.24 -10.15 -11.76
C PHE A 90 -8.02 -11.64 -11.50
N LYS A 91 -6.88 -12.17 -11.97
CA LYS A 91 -6.46 -13.57 -11.79
C LYS A 91 -5.74 -13.82 -10.46
N MET A 92 -5.52 -12.80 -9.65
CA MET A 92 -4.86 -12.83 -8.35
C MET A 92 -5.75 -12.13 -7.30
N PRO A 93 -5.46 -12.30 -6.01
CA PRO A 93 -6.19 -11.58 -4.95
C PRO A 93 -6.15 -10.07 -5.17
N CYS A 94 -7.29 -9.39 -5.06
CA CYS A 94 -7.41 -7.95 -5.16
C CYS A 94 -8.09 -7.39 -3.90
N TYR A 95 -7.34 -6.57 -3.17
CA TYR A 95 -7.72 -5.94 -1.91
C TYR A 95 -8.21 -4.51 -2.16
N CYS A 96 -9.26 -4.08 -1.45
CA CYS A 96 -9.82 -2.74 -1.57
C CYS A 96 -9.58 -1.94 -0.30
N VAL A 97 -9.18 -0.69 -0.47
CA VAL A 97 -9.14 0.35 0.55
C VAL A 97 -10.36 1.25 0.34
N PRO A 98 -11.06 1.74 1.36
CA PRO A 98 -12.10 2.74 1.16
C PRO A 98 -11.49 4.11 0.86
N GLY A 99 -12.07 4.84 -0.10
CA GLY A 99 -11.82 6.25 -0.36
C GLY A 99 -12.97 7.15 0.13
N ASN A 100 -12.80 8.46 0.01
CA ASN A 100 -13.84 9.40 0.44
C ASN A 100 -15.09 9.36 -0.44
N HIS A 101 -14.97 9.00 -1.71
CA HIS A 101 -16.15 8.75 -2.55
C HIS A 101 -16.89 7.49 -2.17
N ASP A 102 -16.22 6.50 -1.56
CA ASP A 102 -16.84 5.25 -1.13
C ASP A 102 -17.62 5.36 0.19
N VAL A 103 -17.12 6.17 1.14
CA VAL A 103 -17.68 6.25 2.50
C VAL A 103 -18.16 7.65 2.88
N GLY A 104 -17.97 8.64 2.01
CA GLY A 104 -18.30 10.06 2.21
C GLY A 104 -17.12 10.88 2.75
N ASN A 105 -17.06 12.17 2.36
CA ASN A 105 -16.07 13.11 2.91
C ASN A 105 -16.23 13.27 4.42
N ILE A 106 -17.43 13.12 4.94
CA ILE A 106 -17.75 13.03 6.37
C ILE A 106 -18.51 11.71 6.56
N PRO A 107 -17.79 10.59 6.80
CA PRO A 107 -18.44 9.29 6.99
C PRO A 107 -19.33 9.28 8.22
N ASN A 108 -20.32 8.41 8.21
CA ASN A 108 -21.17 8.13 9.35
C ASN A 108 -21.47 6.62 9.43
N GLY A 109 -22.19 6.20 10.46
CA GLY A 109 -22.50 4.79 10.66
C GLY A 109 -23.24 4.13 9.50
N ALA A 110 -24.07 4.89 8.75
CA ALA A 110 -24.81 4.36 7.60
C ALA A 110 -23.89 4.16 6.38
N THR A 111 -23.05 5.14 6.03
CA THR A 111 -22.14 5.04 4.90
C THR A 111 -21.06 3.98 5.12
N LEU A 112 -20.52 3.89 6.33
CA LEU A 112 -19.58 2.82 6.71
C LEU A 112 -20.23 1.43 6.67
N LYS A 113 -21.45 1.29 7.16
CA LYS A 113 -22.22 0.04 7.10
C LYS A 113 -22.50 -0.36 5.65
N TYR A 114 -22.85 0.59 4.80
CA TYR A 114 -23.10 0.34 3.38
C TYR A 114 -21.85 -0.18 2.67
N TYR A 115 -20.69 0.49 2.83
CA TYR A 115 -19.42 0.00 2.29
C TYR A 115 -19.07 -1.40 2.81
N ARG A 116 -19.15 -1.61 4.13
CA ARG A 116 -18.85 -2.90 4.76
C ARG A 116 -19.74 -4.03 4.25
N LYS A 117 -21.00 -3.75 3.96
CA LYS A 117 -21.96 -4.72 3.38
C LYS A 117 -21.66 -5.02 1.91
N THR A 118 -21.30 -3.99 1.13
CA THR A 118 -21.24 -4.07 -0.34
C THR A 118 -19.88 -4.51 -0.85
N ILE A 119 -18.80 -3.99 -0.26
CA ILE A 119 -17.41 -4.23 -0.65
C ILE A 119 -16.71 -5.18 0.33
N GLY A 120 -16.85 -4.95 1.62
CA GLY A 120 -16.23 -5.73 2.67
C GLY A 120 -15.63 -4.86 3.78
N LYS A 121 -14.77 -5.43 4.60
CA LYS A 121 -14.14 -4.70 5.71
C LYS A 121 -13.44 -3.45 5.22
N ASP A 122 -13.65 -2.34 5.91
CA ASP A 122 -13.05 -1.03 5.61
C ASP A 122 -11.65 -0.86 6.22
N TYR A 123 -11.28 -1.71 7.19
CA TYR A 123 -9.90 -1.86 7.65
C TYR A 123 -9.62 -3.31 8.07
N TYR A 124 -8.47 -3.83 7.68
CA TYR A 124 -8.06 -5.21 7.92
C TYR A 124 -6.56 -5.38 7.64
N LYS A 125 -6.06 -6.59 7.82
CA LYS A 125 -4.67 -6.93 7.48
C LYS A 125 -4.57 -8.32 6.88
N PHE A 126 -3.55 -8.51 6.05
CA PHE A 126 -3.16 -9.79 5.50
C PHE A 126 -1.64 -9.94 5.48
N GLN A 127 -1.16 -11.13 5.15
CA GLN A 127 0.27 -11.42 5.08
C GLN A 127 0.63 -12.04 3.75
N LYS A 128 1.81 -11.71 3.25
CA LYS A 128 2.40 -12.31 2.07
C LYS A 128 3.91 -12.45 2.26
N LYS A 129 4.42 -13.67 2.14
CA LYS A 129 5.86 -13.99 2.17
C LYS A 129 6.63 -13.31 3.32
N GLY A 130 6.08 -13.31 4.53
CA GLY A 130 6.70 -12.73 5.73
C GLY A 130 6.50 -11.23 5.90
N PHE A 131 5.83 -10.54 4.97
CA PHE A 131 5.44 -9.15 5.09
C PHE A 131 3.99 -9.03 5.56
N THR A 132 3.69 -7.96 6.27
CA THR A 132 2.33 -7.63 6.69
C THR A 132 1.83 -6.40 5.95
N PHE A 133 0.61 -6.49 5.45
CA PHE A 133 -0.11 -5.44 4.76
C PHE A 133 -1.30 -5.03 5.61
N ILE A 134 -1.35 -3.76 5.99
CA ILE A 134 -2.42 -3.20 6.84
C ILE A 134 -3.23 -2.21 5.99
N VAL A 135 -4.45 -2.60 5.66
CA VAL A 135 -5.43 -1.73 5.03
C VAL A 135 -6.10 -0.90 6.12
N THR A 136 -6.13 0.42 5.94
CA THR A 136 -6.74 1.38 6.87
C THR A 136 -7.88 2.13 6.20
N ASN A 137 -8.83 2.61 6.97
CA ASN A 137 -9.78 3.61 6.52
C ASN A 137 -9.24 4.99 6.90
N SER A 138 -8.46 5.60 5.99
CA SER A 138 -7.83 6.90 6.24
C SER A 138 -8.83 8.04 6.38
N GLN A 139 -10.10 7.85 5.98
CA GLN A 139 -11.16 8.79 6.20
C GLN A 139 -11.46 8.99 7.70
N LEU A 140 -11.26 7.92 8.51
CA LEU A 140 -11.37 7.96 9.96
C LEU A 140 -10.19 8.69 10.64
N TRP A 141 -9.11 8.94 9.88
CA TRP A 141 -8.00 9.82 10.28
C TRP A 141 -8.21 11.26 9.82
N LYS A 142 -8.89 11.43 8.68
CA LYS A 142 -9.16 12.76 8.10
C LYS A 142 -10.17 13.54 8.92
N VAL A 143 -11.24 12.87 9.35
CA VAL A 143 -12.30 13.45 10.17
C VAL A 143 -12.63 12.52 11.32
N SER A 144 -13.02 13.12 12.46
CA SER A 144 -13.47 12.34 13.61
C SER A 144 -14.90 11.83 13.38
N VAL A 145 -15.06 10.53 13.52
CA VAL A 145 -16.36 9.85 13.43
C VAL A 145 -16.60 9.14 14.77
N GLU A 146 -17.68 9.50 15.44
CA GLU A 146 -18.03 9.00 16.76
C GLU A 146 -17.99 7.45 16.80
N ASN A 147 -17.37 6.90 17.84
CA ASN A 147 -17.19 5.47 18.06
C ASN A 147 -16.41 4.71 16.98
N GLU A 148 -16.18 5.26 15.79
CA GLU A 148 -15.49 4.58 14.70
C GLU A 148 -14.00 4.94 14.63
N SER A 149 -13.67 6.24 14.71
CA SER A 149 -12.26 6.70 14.64
C SER A 149 -11.42 6.16 15.78
N GLU A 150 -11.93 6.16 17.02
CA GLU A 150 -11.21 5.61 18.17
C GLU A 150 -10.99 4.09 18.03
N LYS A 151 -12.02 3.34 17.65
CA LYS A 151 -11.91 1.89 17.42
C LYS A 151 -10.88 1.56 16.35
N HIS A 152 -10.87 2.34 15.26
CA HIS A 152 -9.90 2.19 14.19
C HIS A 152 -8.48 2.47 14.67
N ASP A 153 -8.25 3.57 15.41
CA ASP A 153 -6.93 3.94 15.94
C ASP A 153 -6.39 2.90 16.93
N VAL A 154 -7.23 2.40 17.84
CA VAL A 154 -6.86 1.34 18.79
C VAL A 154 -6.47 0.06 18.05
N TRP A 155 -7.28 -0.34 17.07
CA TRP A 155 -7.00 -1.52 16.25
C TRP A 155 -5.71 -1.35 15.44
N PHE A 156 -5.48 -0.17 14.85
CA PHE A 156 -4.31 0.12 14.05
C PHE A 156 -3.02 0.04 14.88
N LYS A 157 -2.96 0.75 16.02
CA LYS A 157 -1.84 0.72 16.97
C LYS A 157 -1.55 -0.71 17.46
N LYS A 158 -2.58 -1.46 17.84
CA LYS A 158 -2.46 -2.88 18.23
C LYS A 158 -1.93 -3.75 17.10
N SER A 159 -2.35 -3.48 15.86
CA SER A 159 -1.89 -4.22 14.69
C SER A 159 -0.42 -3.97 14.40
N LEU A 160 0.06 -2.73 14.44
CA LEU A 160 1.47 -2.37 14.28
C LEU A 160 2.33 -3.06 15.34
N LYS A 161 2.00 -2.86 16.62
CA LYS A 161 2.76 -3.43 17.75
C LYS A 161 2.89 -4.96 17.67
N LYS A 162 1.82 -5.66 17.27
CA LYS A 162 1.83 -7.12 17.10
C LYS A 162 2.77 -7.57 15.99
N GLN A 163 2.92 -6.80 14.91
CA GLN A 163 3.80 -7.17 13.80
C GLN A 163 5.26 -6.81 14.10
N LYS A 164 5.52 -5.69 14.79
CA LYS A 164 6.85 -5.35 15.30
C LYS A 164 7.42 -6.48 16.16
N ALA A 165 6.62 -7.02 17.09
CA ALA A 165 7.02 -8.14 17.94
C ALA A 165 7.38 -9.42 17.16
N LYS A 166 6.95 -9.55 15.90
CA LYS A 166 7.28 -10.64 14.98
C LYS A 166 8.40 -10.31 14.00
N SER A 167 8.96 -9.10 14.09
CA SER A 167 9.94 -8.56 13.14
C SER A 167 9.46 -8.55 11.67
N HIS A 168 8.14 -8.55 11.43
CA HIS A 168 7.59 -8.50 10.08
C HIS A 168 7.65 -7.06 9.54
N PRO A 169 8.24 -6.83 8.36
CA PRO A 169 8.13 -5.54 7.69
C PRO A 169 6.68 -5.25 7.31
N ILE A 170 6.28 -3.98 7.40
CA ILE A 170 4.88 -3.57 7.26
C ILE A 170 4.72 -2.62 6.07
N PHE A 171 3.70 -2.85 5.27
CA PHE A 171 3.11 -1.89 4.34
C PHE A 171 1.78 -1.42 4.90
N VAL A 172 1.56 -0.11 4.92
CA VAL A 172 0.28 0.50 5.31
C VAL A 172 -0.38 1.07 4.06
N MET A 173 -1.68 0.86 3.92
CA MET A 173 -2.45 1.28 2.75
C MET A 173 -3.65 2.09 3.21
N GLY A 174 -3.76 3.30 2.72
CA GLY A 174 -4.88 4.21 2.92
C GLY A 174 -5.34 4.80 1.60
N HIS A 175 -6.16 5.83 1.66
CA HIS A 175 -6.57 6.59 0.48
C HIS A 175 -5.97 7.99 0.49
N TYR A 176 -6.11 8.75 1.60
CA TYR A 176 -5.48 10.06 1.72
C TYR A 176 -3.96 9.95 1.85
N PRO A 177 -3.18 10.73 1.10
CA PRO A 177 -1.76 10.91 1.41
C PRO A 177 -1.60 11.58 2.78
N LEU A 178 -0.46 11.32 3.45
CA LEU A 178 -0.15 12.02 4.70
C LEU A 178 0.03 13.51 4.41
N TYR A 179 0.84 13.81 3.39
CA TYR A 179 1.08 15.16 2.87
C TYR A 179 1.48 15.08 1.39
N GLY A 180 1.38 16.22 0.68
CA GLY A 180 1.75 16.32 -0.73
C GLY A 180 3.21 16.75 -0.93
N VAL A 181 3.64 17.78 -0.25
CA VAL A 181 4.98 18.40 -0.42
C VAL A 181 5.82 18.28 0.83
N THR A 182 5.33 18.79 1.98
CA THR A 182 6.06 18.77 3.25
C THR A 182 5.15 18.35 4.41
N ILE A 183 5.78 17.80 5.46
CA ILE A 183 5.05 17.30 6.63
C ILE A 183 4.23 18.40 7.34
N ASP A 184 4.69 19.63 7.29
CA ASP A 184 4.12 20.81 7.94
C ASP A 184 3.29 21.69 6.98
N GLU A 185 3.06 21.23 5.74
CA GLU A 185 2.16 21.95 4.82
C GLU A 185 0.76 22.15 5.43
N GLU A 186 0.07 23.20 5.02
CA GLU A 186 -1.29 23.49 5.49
C GLU A 186 -2.24 22.30 5.29
N GLU A 187 -3.19 22.17 6.22
CA GLU A 187 -4.26 21.18 6.10
C GLU A 187 -5.19 21.56 4.96
N GLY A 188 -5.47 20.62 4.08
CA GLY A 188 -6.33 20.83 2.93
C GLY A 188 -7.09 19.58 2.52
N TYR A 189 -7.79 19.68 1.40
CA TYR A 189 -8.57 18.56 0.87
C TYR A 189 -7.72 17.31 0.60
N PHE A 190 -6.49 17.50 0.11
CA PHE A 190 -5.64 16.42 -0.39
C PHE A 190 -4.67 15.80 0.62
N ASN A 191 -4.73 16.19 1.89
CA ASN A 191 -3.80 15.65 2.90
C ASN A 191 -4.50 15.36 4.23
N LEU A 192 -3.81 14.64 5.12
CA LEU A 192 -4.30 14.42 6.49
C LEU A 192 -4.00 15.63 7.39
N PRO A 193 -4.74 15.81 8.51
CA PRO A 193 -4.46 16.84 9.51
C PRO A 193 -3.03 16.75 10.05
N ILE A 194 -2.38 17.89 10.32
CA ILE A 194 -0.96 17.99 10.73
C ILE A 194 -0.66 17.09 11.94
N GLN A 195 -1.45 17.20 12.97
CA GLN A 195 -1.29 16.38 14.18
C GLN A 195 -1.36 14.86 13.86
N LYS A 196 -2.32 14.47 13.00
CA LYS A 196 -2.51 13.06 12.65
C LYS A 196 -1.35 12.54 11.81
N ARG A 197 -0.85 13.31 10.81
CA ARG A 197 0.29 12.89 9.99
C ARG A 197 1.57 12.74 10.80
N GLN A 198 1.85 13.66 11.72
CA GLN A 198 2.99 13.56 12.63
C GLN A 198 2.90 12.31 13.52
N GLN A 199 1.72 12.07 14.14
CA GLN A 199 1.47 10.88 14.95
C GLN A 199 1.64 9.57 14.15
N LEU A 200 1.17 9.53 12.91
CA LEU A 200 1.28 8.35 12.05
C LEU A 200 2.73 8.10 11.64
N LEU A 201 3.48 9.13 11.27
CA LEU A 201 4.89 9.00 10.90
C LEU A 201 5.73 8.48 12.06
N GLN A 202 5.50 8.98 13.28
CA GLN A 202 6.15 8.45 14.47
C GLN A 202 5.80 6.96 14.67
N LEU A 203 4.52 6.59 14.57
CA LEU A 203 4.11 5.18 14.66
C LEU A 203 4.74 4.31 13.58
N PHE A 204 4.91 4.84 12.37
CA PHE A 204 5.54 4.11 11.27
C PHE A 204 7.02 3.84 11.54
N GLN A 205 7.76 4.86 11.99
CA GLN A 205 9.17 4.70 12.38
C GLN A 205 9.34 3.67 13.51
N GLU A 206 8.51 3.78 14.55
CA GLU A 206 8.58 2.89 15.70
C GLU A 206 8.25 1.41 15.38
N ASN A 207 7.57 1.13 14.27
CA ASN A 207 6.99 -0.19 13.99
C ASN A 207 7.46 -0.86 12.69
N ASN A 208 8.63 -0.49 12.14
CA ASN A 208 9.20 -1.10 10.92
C ASN A 208 8.27 -1.01 9.69
N VAL A 209 7.55 0.10 9.53
CA VAL A 209 6.79 0.38 8.31
C VAL A 209 7.76 0.74 7.19
N LYS A 210 7.61 0.10 6.04
CA LYS A 210 8.46 0.31 4.86
C LYS A 210 7.86 1.30 3.87
N ALA A 211 6.55 1.29 3.76
CA ALA A 211 5.84 2.21 2.88
C ALA A 211 4.41 2.46 3.36
N TYR A 212 3.91 3.66 3.02
CA TYR A 212 2.50 4.03 3.05
C TYR A 212 2.02 4.30 1.63
N LEU A 213 1.00 3.57 1.20
CA LEU A 213 0.41 3.67 -0.12
C LEU A 213 -0.92 4.41 -0.05
N SER A 214 -1.14 5.34 -0.97
CA SER A 214 -2.38 6.12 -1.05
C SER A 214 -2.79 6.41 -2.50
N GLY A 215 -3.93 7.05 -2.68
CA GLY A 215 -4.44 7.58 -3.95
C GLY A 215 -4.88 9.03 -3.77
N HIS A 216 -6.14 9.36 -4.09
CA HIS A 216 -6.85 10.61 -3.82
C HIS A 216 -6.39 11.82 -4.64
N THR A 217 -5.11 11.97 -4.88
CA THR A 217 -4.56 13.15 -5.55
C THR A 217 -4.77 13.15 -7.07
N HIS A 218 -5.08 12.00 -7.64
CA HIS A 218 -5.17 11.79 -9.10
C HIS A 218 -3.88 12.20 -9.84
N LYS A 219 -2.77 12.23 -9.13
CA LYS A 219 -1.42 12.49 -9.62
C LYS A 219 -0.40 11.77 -8.77
N THR A 220 0.77 11.56 -9.31
CA THR A 220 1.87 10.95 -8.56
C THR A 220 2.42 11.90 -7.50
N VAL A 221 2.47 11.43 -6.25
CA VAL A 221 3.21 12.08 -5.17
C VAL A 221 4.09 11.04 -4.50
N ILE A 222 5.41 11.27 -4.53
CA ILE A 222 6.39 10.35 -3.93
C ILE A 222 7.25 11.14 -2.96
N ASN A 223 7.13 10.79 -1.69
CA ASN A 223 7.93 11.33 -0.61
C ASN A 223 8.69 10.20 0.09
N ASN A 224 9.78 10.56 0.76
CA ASN A 224 10.52 9.68 1.65
C ASN A 224 10.63 10.35 3.01
N TYR A 225 10.25 9.63 4.06
CA TYR A 225 10.38 10.08 5.43
C TYR A 225 11.20 9.05 6.22
N ASP A 226 12.46 9.36 6.48
CA ASP A 226 13.41 8.48 7.22
C ASP A 226 13.42 7.03 6.71
N GLY A 227 13.49 6.87 5.38
CA GLY A 227 13.51 5.57 4.73
C GLY A 227 12.13 4.93 4.51
N ILE A 228 11.05 5.57 4.96
CA ILE A 228 9.66 5.15 4.70
C ILE A 228 9.20 5.79 3.39
N GLN A 229 8.83 4.98 2.41
CA GLN A 229 8.27 5.49 1.16
C GLN A 229 6.80 5.88 1.36
N LEU A 230 6.44 7.13 1.01
CA LEU A 230 5.06 7.63 1.03
C LEU A 230 4.65 7.84 -0.42
N VAL A 231 3.77 6.99 -0.95
CA VAL A 231 3.48 6.95 -2.39
C VAL A 231 1.99 7.05 -2.64
N SER A 232 1.58 8.23 -3.13
CA SER A 232 0.26 8.42 -3.74
C SER A 232 0.38 8.05 -5.23
N GLY A 233 -0.34 7.01 -5.62
CA GLY A 233 -0.24 6.44 -6.97
C GLY A 233 -1.14 7.15 -7.97
N GLU A 234 -0.95 6.78 -9.22
CA GLU A 234 -1.70 7.25 -10.37
C GLU A 234 -3.12 6.68 -10.40
N THR A 235 -4.05 7.43 -10.99
CA THR A 235 -5.44 7.01 -11.22
C THR A 235 -5.59 6.23 -12.54
N THR A 236 -6.66 5.43 -12.64
CA THR A 236 -7.11 4.89 -13.92
C THR A 236 -8.37 5.58 -14.47
N SER A 237 -8.92 6.58 -13.77
CA SER A 237 -10.10 7.34 -14.19
C SER A 237 -9.69 8.67 -14.84
N LYS A 238 -9.44 9.70 -14.05
CA LYS A 238 -9.09 11.04 -14.53
C LYS A 238 -7.91 11.57 -13.74
N ASN A 239 -6.81 11.91 -14.40
CA ASN A 239 -5.68 12.56 -13.74
C ASN A 239 -5.84 14.09 -13.71
N PHE A 240 -5.05 14.74 -12.85
CA PHE A 240 -5.05 16.20 -12.68
C PHE A 240 -3.71 16.83 -13.04
N ASP A 241 -2.76 16.06 -13.57
CA ASP A 241 -1.41 16.54 -13.91
C ASP A 241 -1.05 16.34 -15.39
N GLY A 242 -1.97 15.82 -16.20
CA GLY A 242 -1.77 15.58 -17.62
C GLY A 242 -0.89 14.36 -17.94
N ASN A 243 -0.45 13.62 -16.92
CA ASN A 243 0.30 12.38 -17.11
C ASN A 243 -0.62 11.24 -17.60
N PRO A 244 -0.07 10.17 -18.21
CA PRO A 244 -0.87 9.01 -18.60
C PRO A 244 -1.56 8.36 -17.38
N LEU A 245 -2.77 7.84 -17.59
CA LEU A 245 -3.43 6.95 -16.65
C LEU A 245 -2.60 5.68 -16.46
N GLY A 246 -2.64 5.08 -15.27
CA GLY A 246 -1.86 3.88 -15.03
C GLY A 246 -1.90 3.37 -13.59
N PHE A 247 -0.89 2.58 -13.25
CA PHE A 247 -0.74 1.96 -11.95
C PHE A 247 0.75 1.78 -11.60
N ARG A 248 1.05 1.43 -10.35
CA ARG A 248 2.41 1.14 -9.88
C ARG A 248 2.62 -0.34 -9.64
N VAL A 249 3.76 -0.85 -10.10
CA VAL A 249 4.23 -2.19 -9.75
C VAL A 249 5.31 -2.06 -8.67
N TRP A 250 5.11 -2.76 -7.58
CA TRP A 250 6.05 -2.88 -6.47
C TRP A 250 6.83 -4.19 -6.55
N TYR A 251 8.14 -4.09 -6.41
CA TYR A 251 9.10 -5.21 -6.37
C TYR A 251 9.67 -5.26 -4.96
N VAL A 252 9.38 -6.33 -4.23
CA VAL A 252 9.73 -6.45 -2.81
C VAL A 252 10.60 -7.67 -2.57
N SER A 253 11.76 -7.44 -1.95
CA SER A 253 12.64 -8.50 -1.43
C SER A 253 13.00 -8.22 0.03
N SER A 254 13.82 -9.08 0.64
CA SER A 254 14.35 -8.84 1.98
C SER A 254 15.21 -7.58 2.08
N TYR A 255 15.83 -7.17 1.00
CA TYR A 255 16.82 -6.09 0.96
C TYR A 255 16.29 -4.81 0.34
N THR A 256 15.34 -4.92 -0.60
CA THR A 256 14.89 -3.78 -1.39
C THR A 256 13.37 -3.73 -1.51
N THR A 257 12.87 -2.50 -1.55
CA THR A 257 11.49 -2.19 -1.91
C THR A 257 11.54 -1.11 -2.99
N GLN A 258 11.23 -1.50 -4.21
CA GLN A 258 11.24 -0.62 -5.38
C GLN A 258 9.85 -0.57 -5.99
N GLN A 259 9.54 0.52 -6.66
CA GLN A 259 8.27 0.68 -7.38
C GLN A 259 8.51 1.41 -8.70
N ARG A 260 7.65 1.13 -9.68
CA ARG A 260 7.67 1.84 -10.96
C ARG A 260 6.26 2.08 -11.47
N PHE A 261 6.08 3.16 -12.18
CA PHE A 261 4.86 3.47 -12.92
C PHE A 261 4.75 2.59 -14.18
N VAL A 262 3.51 2.22 -14.50
CA VAL A 262 3.15 1.53 -15.76
C VAL A 262 1.93 2.22 -16.33
N ALA A 263 2.08 2.87 -17.47
CA ALA A 263 0.98 3.52 -18.18
C ALA A 263 -0.01 2.49 -18.75
N LEU A 264 -1.28 2.84 -18.78
CA LEU A 264 -2.26 2.08 -19.54
C LEU A 264 -1.93 2.16 -21.03
N LYS A 265 -1.97 1.00 -21.68
CA LYS A 265 -1.84 0.94 -23.14
C LYS A 265 -3.09 1.52 -23.80
N PRO A 266 -2.96 2.14 -24.98
CA PRO A 266 -4.07 2.66 -25.75
C PRO A 266 -5.20 1.65 -26.00
#